data_4709efc7fc899f6f7f905f0a2cde717e
#
_entry.id   4709efc7fc899f6f7f905f0a2cde717e
#
_cell.length_a   1.000
_cell.length_b   1.000
_cell.length_c   1.000
_cell.angle_alpha   90.00
_cell.angle_beta   90.00
_cell.angle_gamma   90.00
#
_symmetry.space_group_name_H-M   'P 1'
#
loop_
_entity.id
_entity.type
_entity.pdbx_description
1 polymer ?
#
loop_
_entity_poly.entity_id
_entity_poly.type
_entity_poly.pdbx_seq_one_letter_code
_entity_poly.pdbx_strand_id
1 'polypeptide(L)'
;MKKKFNLVGIICGAMFALCIILFFVENGAEGSSIKTIGDALWYMVVTLTTVGYGDLYPITALGKIIGALFVLSSMGLLGAILATMISIFNSGVIPTLYLRIHKNEEWYVFSEFNEKTAALISDLKSNHKGLFICLGESKDELEDGILGINYSFEKIIGLKPDKSKLYLFFMKDRDNDFENFSDYKSACQTYVKDNELPFHCYCLTEYVPETIPVNLICFNKYENISRLYWNEHPLQTKLSEDEKIVLIGSGKFGSYILEHALERNIVRVDQHVEYHLFGDSTDFRLQHYCLDEYFSIDKKSSERDSLFFHEKKWMECRDIVENADRIIICDDDEKNNLMTLSMIRKFFVLRKANVQVHVLSTQEINDTGIETFGTTTEIYSEEYVLKRKLCRVAMDMHSVYQIENKGACEWNQLSEFKRQSNLAVADHIDIKVKLLAASSASDAYYKYIELSDDEKLKLWHLEHDRWMRFHIVNNWHYAEKRNDAVREHNLIVPFESLPYEEQKKDAYAWEIFAKM
;
A
#
# COMPACT_ATOMS: atom_id res chain seq x y z
N MET A 1 30.42 -3.48 -22.92
CA MET A 1 30.71 -2.11 -23.36
C MET A 1 32.19 -1.87 -23.76
N LYS A 2 33.18 -2.12 -22.92
CA LYS A 2 34.61 -1.86 -23.25
C LYS A 2 35.07 -2.43 -24.60
N LYS A 3 34.67 -3.67 -24.99
CA LYS A 3 35.10 -4.26 -26.28
C LYS A 3 34.50 -3.56 -27.51
N LYS A 4 33.25 -3.04 -27.44
CA LYS A 4 32.65 -2.32 -28.58
C LYS A 4 33.21 -0.91 -28.76
N PHE A 5 33.54 -0.21 -27.67
CA PHE A 5 34.25 1.08 -27.71
C PHE A 5 35.66 0.96 -28.33
N ASN A 6 36.37 -0.13 -28.03
CA ASN A 6 37.66 -0.39 -28.63
C ASN A 6 37.58 -0.62 -30.15
N LEU A 7 36.54 -1.26 -30.65
CA LEU A 7 36.35 -1.50 -32.08
C LEU A 7 36.11 -0.21 -32.86
N VAL A 8 35.23 0.67 -32.36
CA VAL A 8 34.98 1.99 -32.98
C VAL A 8 36.27 2.84 -32.97
N GLY A 9 37.00 2.85 -31.87
CA GLY A 9 38.30 3.55 -31.77
C GLY A 9 39.31 3.03 -32.78
N ILE A 10 39.39 1.71 -33.01
CA ILE A 10 40.28 1.09 -34.00
C ILE A 10 39.86 1.50 -35.41
N ILE A 11 38.57 1.48 -35.73
CA ILE A 11 38.07 1.91 -37.05
C ILE A 11 38.39 3.40 -37.30
N CYS A 12 38.10 4.29 -36.34
CA CYS A 12 38.40 5.71 -36.46
C CYS A 12 39.93 5.94 -36.64
N GLY A 13 40.75 5.22 -35.89
CA GLY A 13 42.21 5.29 -36.05
C GLY A 13 42.68 4.82 -37.43
N ALA A 14 42.12 3.74 -37.96
CA ALA A 14 42.40 3.26 -39.30
C ALA A 14 41.98 4.25 -40.39
N MET A 15 40.79 4.88 -40.25
CA MET A 15 40.31 5.91 -41.17
C MET A 15 41.24 7.14 -41.16
N PHE A 16 41.68 7.58 -39.98
CA PHE A 16 42.63 8.67 -39.85
C PHE A 16 44.00 8.33 -40.47
N ALA A 17 44.47 7.13 -40.31
CA ALA A 17 45.72 6.66 -40.97
C ALA A 17 45.55 6.66 -42.49
N LEU A 18 44.43 6.16 -43.03
CA LEU A 18 44.13 6.21 -44.46
C LEU A 18 44.02 7.65 -44.99
N CYS A 19 43.50 8.58 -44.20
CA CYS A 19 43.46 10.00 -44.54
C CYS A 19 44.86 10.61 -44.68
N ILE A 20 45.78 10.26 -43.76
CA ILE A 20 47.20 10.67 -43.85
C ILE A 20 47.86 10.09 -45.11
N ILE A 21 47.64 8.81 -45.40
CA ILE A 21 48.16 8.17 -46.61
C ILE A 21 47.60 8.85 -47.87
N LEU A 22 46.32 9.15 -47.89
CA LEU A 22 45.68 9.87 -49.00
C LEU A 22 46.35 11.21 -49.27
N PHE A 23 46.66 11.97 -48.22
CA PHE A 23 47.37 13.26 -48.36
C PHE A 23 48.76 13.04 -49.03
N PHE A 24 49.55 12.08 -48.56
CA PHE A 24 50.88 11.85 -49.16
C PHE A 24 50.80 11.36 -50.60
N VAL A 25 49.77 10.60 -50.95
CA VAL A 25 49.58 10.07 -52.31
C VAL A 25 49.13 11.14 -53.29
N GLU A 26 48.29 12.08 -52.84
CA GLU A 26 47.73 13.16 -53.67
C GLU A 26 48.60 14.42 -53.67
N ASN A 27 49.39 14.66 -52.62
CA ASN A 27 50.23 15.83 -52.49
C ASN A 27 51.39 15.77 -53.49
N GLY A 28 51.40 16.66 -54.46
CA GLY A 28 52.36 16.72 -55.51
C GLY A 28 51.93 16.05 -56.83
N ALA A 29 50.77 15.40 -56.91
CA ALA A 29 50.19 14.95 -58.18
C ALA A 29 49.67 16.15 -59.00
N GLU A 30 50.05 16.21 -60.25
CA GLU A 30 49.65 17.29 -61.17
C GLU A 30 48.13 17.28 -61.36
N GLY A 31 47.48 18.41 -61.03
CA GLY A 31 46.00 18.53 -61.07
C GLY A 31 45.23 18.10 -59.85
N SER A 32 45.90 17.62 -58.76
CA SER A 32 45.21 17.26 -57.50
C SER A 32 44.62 18.46 -56.79
N SER A 33 43.36 18.30 -56.31
CA SER A 33 42.66 19.27 -55.44
C SER A 33 43.01 19.11 -53.95
N ILE A 34 43.63 17.96 -53.55
CA ILE A 34 44.03 17.66 -52.18
C ILE A 34 45.49 18.04 -51.98
N LYS A 35 45.74 19.26 -51.46
CA LYS A 35 47.06 19.85 -51.31
C LYS A 35 47.52 19.94 -49.84
N THR A 36 46.62 19.84 -48.89
CA THR A 36 46.91 19.92 -47.46
C THR A 36 46.29 18.76 -46.73
N ILE A 37 46.77 18.50 -45.49
CA ILE A 37 46.16 17.51 -44.58
C ILE A 37 44.71 17.94 -44.30
N GLY A 38 44.39 19.25 -44.24
CA GLY A 38 43.04 19.78 -44.07
C GLY A 38 42.11 19.36 -45.19
N ASP A 39 42.61 19.40 -46.47
CA ASP A 39 41.83 18.99 -47.64
C ASP A 39 41.51 17.47 -47.59
N ALA A 40 42.48 16.67 -47.20
CA ALA A 40 42.29 15.23 -47.04
C ALA A 40 41.32 14.89 -45.91
N LEU A 41 41.36 15.61 -44.78
CA LEU A 41 40.42 15.47 -43.68
C LEU A 41 39.00 15.92 -44.11
N TRP A 42 38.90 17.02 -44.79
CA TRP A 42 37.62 17.49 -45.34
C TRP A 42 37.00 16.47 -46.30
N TYR A 43 37.79 15.98 -47.28
CA TYR A 43 37.34 14.93 -48.18
C TYR A 43 36.87 13.66 -47.43
N MET A 44 37.66 13.21 -46.42
CA MET A 44 37.29 12.07 -45.62
C MET A 44 35.95 12.29 -44.88
N VAL A 45 35.76 13.43 -44.22
CA VAL A 45 34.53 13.76 -43.50
C VAL A 45 33.33 13.83 -44.45
N VAL A 46 33.44 14.53 -45.56
CA VAL A 46 32.36 14.72 -46.54
C VAL A 46 32.00 13.39 -47.19
N THR A 47 32.96 12.50 -47.42
CA THR A 47 32.74 11.16 -47.98
C THR A 47 32.15 10.19 -46.97
N LEU A 48 32.67 10.16 -45.75
CA LEU A 48 32.17 9.31 -44.68
C LEU A 48 30.75 9.70 -44.23
N THR A 49 30.42 10.99 -44.28
CA THR A 49 29.04 11.47 -43.98
C THR A 49 28.08 11.37 -45.18
N THR A 50 28.55 10.84 -46.30
CA THR A 50 27.79 10.64 -47.55
C THR A 50 27.29 11.96 -48.18
N VAL A 51 27.83 13.14 -47.81
CA VAL A 51 27.47 14.43 -48.36
C VAL A 51 28.01 14.63 -49.78
N GLY A 52 29.30 14.36 -49.99
CA GLY A 52 29.92 14.30 -51.32
C GLY A 52 29.82 15.58 -52.13
N TYR A 53 30.26 16.74 -51.60
CA TYR A 53 30.18 18.02 -52.34
C TYR A 53 30.92 18.00 -53.69
N GLY A 54 31.90 17.11 -53.88
CA GLY A 54 32.67 16.99 -55.12
C GLY A 54 33.66 18.12 -55.36
N ASP A 55 33.89 18.96 -54.37
CA ASP A 55 34.90 20.03 -54.36
C ASP A 55 36.31 19.53 -54.24
N LEU A 56 36.53 18.46 -53.48
CA LEU A 56 37.79 17.75 -53.33
C LEU A 56 37.60 16.27 -53.66
N TYR A 57 38.46 15.70 -54.49
CA TYR A 57 38.45 14.28 -54.85
C TYR A 57 39.83 13.78 -55.23
N PRO A 58 40.17 12.51 -55.01
CA PRO A 58 41.44 11.93 -55.38
C PRO A 58 41.50 11.65 -56.87
N ILE A 59 42.63 12.03 -57.51
CA ILE A 59 42.88 11.83 -58.93
C ILE A 59 43.81 10.65 -59.22
N THR A 60 44.68 10.31 -58.27
CA THR A 60 45.62 9.22 -58.41
C THR A 60 44.92 7.84 -58.29
N ALA A 61 45.49 6.80 -58.91
CA ALA A 61 44.91 5.45 -58.85
C ALA A 61 44.80 4.94 -57.41
N LEU A 62 45.84 5.17 -56.59
CA LEU A 62 45.87 4.75 -55.18
C LEU A 62 44.89 5.62 -54.34
N GLY A 63 44.84 6.93 -54.61
CA GLY A 63 43.90 7.84 -53.96
C GLY A 63 42.43 7.45 -54.22
N LYS A 64 42.09 7.03 -55.44
CA LYS A 64 40.73 6.53 -55.80
C LYS A 64 40.39 5.23 -55.06
N ILE A 65 41.38 4.33 -54.82
CA ILE A 65 41.15 3.12 -54.03
C ILE A 65 40.89 3.51 -52.57
N ILE A 66 41.61 4.45 -51.99
CA ILE A 66 41.38 4.96 -50.62
C ILE A 66 40.00 5.62 -50.54
N GLY A 67 39.63 6.43 -51.54
CA GLY A 67 38.30 7.03 -51.63
C GLY A 67 37.17 6.01 -51.68
N ALA A 68 37.35 4.93 -52.46
CA ALA A 68 36.40 3.82 -52.50
C ALA A 68 36.28 3.13 -51.13
N LEU A 69 37.40 2.97 -50.40
CA LEU A 69 37.40 2.43 -49.03
C LEU A 69 36.62 3.36 -48.07
N PHE A 70 36.76 4.69 -48.21
CA PHE A 70 35.94 5.63 -47.42
C PHE A 70 34.48 5.50 -47.71
N VAL A 71 34.06 5.41 -48.98
CA VAL A 71 32.66 5.21 -49.36
C VAL A 71 32.10 3.91 -48.79
N LEU A 72 32.80 2.79 -48.96
CA LEU A 72 32.38 1.51 -48.42
C LEU A 72 32.32 1.47 -46.88
N SER A 73 33.24 2.19 -46.22
CA SER A 73 33.28 2.29 -44.76
C SER A 73 32.20 3.22 -44.18
N SER A 74 31.70 4.17 -44.96
CA SER A 74 30.70 5.16 -44.52
C SER A 74 29.41 4.49 -44.04
N MET A 75 28.90 3.50 -44.77
CA MET A 75 27.69 2.75 -44.38
C MET A 75 27.87 1.99 -43.06
N GLY A 76 29.05 1.35 -42.87
CA GLY A 76 29.39 0.66 -41.64
C GLY A 76 29.59 1.61 -40.45
N LEU A 77 30.23 2.74 -40.67
CA LEU A 77 30.44 3.75 -39.62
C LEU A 77 29.14 4.40 -39.16
N LEU A 78 28.25 4.78 -40.09
CA LEU A 78 26.95 5.34 -39.78
C LEU A 78 26.09 4.32 -38.98
N GLY A 79 26.07 3.07 -39.43
CA GLY A 79 25.41 2.00 -38.72
C GLY A 79 25.96 1.76 -37.30
N ALA A 80 27.29 1.81 -37.15
CA ALA A 80 27.93 1.67 -35.82
C ALA A 80 27.61 2.85 -34.90
N ILE A 81 27.56 4.08 -35.42
CA ILE A 81 27.18 5.28 -34.65
C ILE A 81 25.72 5.15 -34.20
N LEU A 82 24.78 4.83 -35.10
CA LEU A 82 23.38 4.65 -34.77
C LEU A 82 23.18 3.52 -33.75
N ALA A 83 23.83 2.37 -33.96
CA ALA A 83 23.77 1.26 -33.00
C ALA A 83 24.33 1.64 -31.62
N THR A 84 25.37 2.49 -31.60
CA THR A 84 25.96 2.97 -30.34
C THR A 84 25.00 3.97 -29.66
N MET A 85 24.41 4.89 -30.41
CA MET A 85 23.38 5.80 -29.88
C MET A 85 22.19 5.02 -29.32
N ILE A 86 21.63 4.08 -30.07
CA ILE A 86 20.54 3.21 -29.59
C ILE A 86 20.97 2.45 -28.33
N SER A 87 22.21 1.92 -28.31
CA SER A 87 22.75 1.23 -27.15
C SER A 87 22.88 2.15 -25.92
N ILE A 88 23.26 3.41 -26.09
CA ILE A 88 23.32 4.40 -25.01
C ILE A 88 21.91 4.74 -24.51
N PHE A 89 20.96 4.94 -25.40
CA PHE A 89 19.57 5.17 -25.03
C PHE A 89 18.99 3.99 -24.25
N ASN A 90 19.23 2.76 -24.71
CA ASN A 90 18.72 1.54 -24.07
C ASN A 90 19.52 1.08 -22.85
N SER A 91 20.73 1.59 -22.63
CA SER A 91 21.62 1.14 -21.53
C SER A 91 21.30 1.76 -20.17
N GLY A 92 20.31 2.66 -20.08
CA GLY A 92 19.97 3.37 -18.84
C GLY A 92 21.02 4.41 -18.41
N VAL A 93 22.00 4.77 -19.27
CA VAL A 93 23.01 5.81 -18.97
C VAL A 93 22.33 7.16 -18.74
N ILE A 94 21.37 7.52 -19.59
CA ILE A 94 20.66 8.80 -19.50
C ILE A 94 19.84 8.90 -18.20
N PRO A 95 18.96 7.94 -17.86
CA PRO A 95 18.28 7.94 -16.56
C PRO A 95 19.24 7.95 -15.38
N THR A 96 20.34 7.19 -15.44
CA THR A 96 21.36 7.19 -14.37
C THR A 96 21.98 8.56 -14.17
N LEU A 97 22.32 9.27 -15.25
CA LEU A 97 22.91 10.61 -15.18
C LEU A 97 21.90 11.61 -14.64
N TYR A 98 20.65 11.55 -15.11
CA TYR A 98 19.55 12.38 -14.64
C TYR A 98 19.35 12.23 -13.12
N LEU A 99 19.23 11.00 -12.64
CA LEU A 99 19.08 10.71 -11.21
C LEU A 99 20.27 11.19 -10.37
N ARG A 100 21.50 11.07 -10.88
CA ARG A 100 22.71 11.57 -10.19
C ARG A 100 22.76 13.09 -10.05
N ILE A 101 22.23 13.82 -11.03
CA ILE A 101 22.13 15.28 -10.96
C ILE A 101 21.11 15.69 -9.89
N HIS A 102 20.01 14.96 -9.77
CA HIS A 102 18.89 15.24 -8.84
C HIS A 102 19.00 14.46 -7.52
N LYS A 103 20.18 14.00 -7.12
CA LYS A 103 20.39 13.14 -5.93
C LYS A 103 19.99 13.77 -4.59
N ASN A 104 19.85 15.07 -4.51
CA ASN A 104 19.49 15.82 -3.31
C ASN A 104 17.99 16.12 -3.23
N GLU A 105 17.21 15.77 -4.25
CA GLU A 105 15.76 15.88 -4.26
C GLU A 105 15.11 14.70 -3.54
N GLU A 106 13.83 14.82 -3.24
CA GLU A 106 13.04 13.69 -2.73
C GLU A 106 12.77 12.69 -3.85
N TRP A 107 12.99 11.42 -3.58
CA TRP A 107 12.75 10.34 -4.52
C TRP A 107 11.64 9.44 -3.99
N TYR A 108 10.54 9.37 -4.73
CA TYR A 108 9.42 8.48 -4.51
C TYR A 108 9.50 7.35 -5.54
N VAL A 109 9.93 6.16 -5.11
CA VAL A 109 10.25 5.04 -6.00
C VAL A 109 9.26 3.91 -5.78
N PHE A 110 8.51 3.58 -6.82
CA PHE A 110 7.46 2.57 -6.80
C PHE A 110 7.90 1.30 -7.52
N SER A 111 7.50 0.14 -7.01
CA SER A 111 7.82 -1.16 -7.58
C SER A 111 7.29 -1.37 -9.00
N GLU A 112 6.13 -0.76 -9.32
CA GLU A 112 5.51 -0.74 -10.64
C GLU A 112 4.48 0.39 -10.75
N PHE A 113 3.97 0.64 -11.95
CA PHE A 113 2.83 1.53 -12.19
C PHE A 113 1.55 0.69 -12.32
N ASN A 114 0.63 0.85 -11.39
CA ASN A 114 -0.69 0.22 -11.37
C ASN A 114 -1.72 1.21 -10.82
N GLU A 115 -2.99 0.84 -10.76
CA GLU A 115 -4.07 1.72 -10.27
C GLU A 115 -3.79 2.27 -8.85
N LYS A 116 -3.28 1.43 -7.96
CA LYS A 116 -2.98 1.78 -6.55
C LYS A 116 -1.84 2.79 -6.47
N THR A 117 -0.75 2.53 -7.20
CA THR A 117 0.41 3.43 -7.23
C THR A 117 0.10 4.72 -7.97
N ALA A 118 -0.73 4.70 -9.02
CA ALA A 118 -1.18 5.89 -9.72
C ALA A 118 -1.99 6.83 -8.80
N ALA A 119 -2.92 6.28 -8.02
CA ALA A 119 -3.68 7.05 -7.04
C ALA A 119 -2.76 7.72 -6.00
N LEU A 120 -1.84 6.94 -5.40
CA LEU A 120 -0.89 7.48 -4.42
C LEU A 120 0.07 8.52 -5.02
N ILE A 121 0.57 8.30 -6.25
CA ILE A 121 1.42 9.25 -6.95
C ILE A 121 0.67 10.56 -7.22
N SER A 122 -0.59 10.47 -7.64
CA SER A 122 -1.43 11.65 -7.90
C SER A 122 -1.62 12.49 -6.65
N ASP A 123 -1.90 11.85 -5.52
CA ASP A 123 -2.05 12.53 -4.23
C ASP A 123 -0.73 13.14 -3.75
N LEU A 124 0.37 12.38 -3.80
CA LEU A 124 1.70 12.87 -3.41
C LEU A 124 2.17 14.04 -4.28
N LYS A 125 1.94 14.02 -5.59
CA LYS A 125 2.29 15.14 -6.50
C LYS A 125 1.59 16.44 -6.15
N SER A 126 0.41 16.37 -5.55
CA SER A 126 -0.32 17.57 -5.13
C SER A 126 0.35 18.27 -3.93
N ASN A 127 1.07 17.53 -3.10
CA ASN A 127 1.62 17.98 -1.83
C ASN A 127 3.15 18.09 -1.83
N HIS A 128 3.84 17.32 -2.68
CA HIS A 128 5.29 17.18 -2.67
C HIS A 128 5.94 17.52 -4.01
N LYS A 129 7.15 18.08 -3.91
CA LYS A 129 8.02 18.33 -5.07
C LYS A 129 9.18 17.34 -5.01
N GLY A 130 9.23 16.43 -5.97
CA GLY A 130 10.27 15.40 -6.02
C GLY A 130 10.23 14.60 -7.30
N LEU A 131 11.07 13.60 -7.40
CA LEU A 131 11.09 12.65 -8.50
C LEU A 131 10.19 11.46 -8.21
N PHE A 132 9.21 11.25 -9.07
CA PHE A 132 8.35 10.08 -9.04
C PHE A 132 8.87 9.04 -10.04
N ILE A 133 9.25 7.88 -9.55
CA ILE A 133 9.98 6.85 -10.30
C ILE A 133 9.21 5.55 -10.21
N CYS A 134 8.85 4.95 -11.35
CA CYS A 134 8.27 3.62 -11.44
C CYS A 134 9.26 2.64 -12.04
N LEU A 135 9.45 1.50 -11.38
CA LEU A 135 10.41 0.47 -11.78
C LEU A 135 9.74 -0.52 -12.75
N GLY A 136 10.50 -1.00 -13.74
CA GLY A 136 10.02 -2.00 -14.69
C GLY A 136 9.22 -1.45 -15.88
N GLU A 137 8.86 -0.17 -15.86
CA GLU A 137 7.96 0.43 -16.86
C GLU A 137 8.73 1.07 -18.03
N SER A 138 8.09 1.11 -19.19
CA SER A 138 8.55 1.91 -20.33
C SER A 138 7.94 3.32 -20.27
N LYS A 139 8.66 4.31 -20.82
CA LYS A 139 8.26 5.71 -20.77
C LYS A 139 6.91 6.02 -21.44
N ASP A 140 6.46 5.15 -22.35
CA ASP A 140 5.29 5.38 -23.21
C ASP A 140 3.94 5.04 -22.51
N GLU A 141 3.98 4.43 -21.32
CA GLU A 141 2.81 3.97 -20.57
C GLU A 141 2.54 4.83 -19.33
N LEU A 142 3.36 5.85 -19.07
CA LEU A 142 3.31 6.63 -17.85
C LEU A 142 2.78 8.03 -18.08
N GLU A 143 2.08 8.56 -17.09
CA GLU A 143 1.62 9.95 -17.04
C GLU A 143 2.78 10.95 -17.00
N ASP A 144 2.54 12.19 -17.43
CA ASP A 144 3.52 13.27 -17.39
C ASP A 144 4.10 13.47 -15.97
N GLY A 145 5.42 13.57 -15.91
CA GLY A 145 6.16 13.78 -14.67
C GLY A 145 6.45 12.53 -13.86
N ILE A 146 6.20 11.33 -14.41
CA ILE A 146 6.66 10.06 -13.84
C ILE A 146 7.79 9.49 -14.68
N LEU A 147 8.88 9.11 -14.03
CA LEU A 147 10.05 8.52 -14.68
C LEU A 147 9.97 6.98 -14.65
N GLY A 148 9.63 6.37 -15.80
CA GLY A 148 9.72 4.92 -15.97
C GLY A 148 11.15 4.47 -16.21
N ILE A 149 11.64 3.51 -15.44
CA ILE A 149 12.99 2.95 -15.60
C ILE A 149 13.02 1.46 -15.27
N ASN A 150 13.73 0.71 -16.09
CA ASN A 150 13.95 -0.72 -15.84
C ASN A 150 15.15 -0.92 -14.89
N TYR A 151 14.94 -0.58 -13.61
CA TYR A 151 15.91 -0.76 -12.53
C TYR A 151 15.32 -1.58 -11.40
N SER A 152 16.18 -2.17 -10.58
CA SER A 152 15.79 -2.74 -9.29
C SER A 152 15.98 -1.71 -8.16
N PHE A 153 15.35 -1.94 -7.01
CA PHE A 153 15.53 -1.10 -5.82
C PHE A 153 17.00 -1.03 -5.38
N GLU A 154 17.74 -2.15 -5.43
CA GLU A 154 19.16 -2.17 -5.07
C GLU A 154 20.00 -1.25 -5.98
N LYS A 155 19.63 -1.19 -7.27
CA LYS A 155 20.30 -0.29 -8.21
C LYS A 155 19.99 1.18 -7.89
N ILE A 156 18.75 1.50 -7.52
CA ILE A 156 18.36 2.86 -7.07
C ILE A 156 19.14 3.26 -5.83
N ILE A 157 19.14 2.43 -4.79
CA ILE A 157 19.89 2.69 -3.55
C ILE A 157 21.38 2.83 -3.83
N GLY A 158 21.91 2.01 -4.77
CA GLY A 158 23.30 2.05 -5.23
C GLY A 158 23.72 3.34 -5.94
N LEU A 159 22.75 4.17 -6.41
CA LEU A 159 23.03 5.51 -6.96
C LEU A 159 23.34 6.54 -5.87
N LYS A 160 23.18 6.17 -4.61
CA LYS A 160 23.46 6.97 -3.41
C LYS A 160 22.69 8.30 -3.38
N PRO A 161 21.34 8.27 -3.47
CA PRO A 161 20.52 9.44 -3.19
C PRO A 161 20.69 9.88 -1.74
N ASP A 162 20.17 11.06 -1.40
CA ASP A 162 20.01 11.45 0.00
C ASP A 162 19.06 10.47 0.68
N LYS A 163 19.57 9.72 1.64
CA LYS A 163 18.83 8.63 2.28
C LYS A 163 17.62 9.12 3.06
N SER A 164 17.70 10.30 3.66
CA SER A 164 16.58 10.92 4.40
C SER A 164 15.42 11.36 3.49
N LYS A 165 15.67 11.43 2.18
CA LYS A 165 14.73 11.84 1.13
C LYS A 165 14.38 10.71 0.16
N LEU A 166 14.67 9.48 0.53
CA LEU A 166 14.39 8.29 -0.26
C LEU A 166 13.20 7.54 0.31
N TYR A 167 12.14 7.43 -0.49
CA TYR A 167 10.89 6.75 -0.18
C TYR A 167 10.68 5.60 -1.16
N LEU A 168 10.67 4.36 -0.67
CA LEU A 168 10.54 3.14 -1.46
C LEU A 168 9.19 2.48 -1.21
N PHE A 169 8.43 2.21 -2.27
CA PHE A 169 7.07 1.66 -2.21
C PHE A 169 7.04 0.27 -2.87
N PHE A 170 6.85 -0.76 -2.05
CA PHE A 170 6.68 -2.15 -2.46
C PHE A 170 5.19 -2.44 -2.58
N MET A 171 4.62 -2.18 -3.76
CA MET A 171 3.17 -2.18 -4.02
C MET A 171 2.81 -2.83 -5.36
N LYS A 172 3.49 -3.91 -5.74
CA LYS A 172 3.12 -4.69 -6.93
C LYS A 172 1.74 -5.29 -6.75
N ASP A 173 0.98 -5.30 -7.84
CA ASP A 173 -0.31 -5.96 -7.89
C ASP A 173 -0.11 -7.46 -8.08
N ARG A 174 -0.37 -8.22 -7.03
CA ARG A 174 -0.14 -9.67 -6.98
C ARG A 174 -1.28 -10.35 -6.27
N ASP A 175 -1.49 -11.63 -6.59
CA ASP A 175 -2.46 -12.49 -5.91
C ASP A 175 -2.10 -12.67 -4.42
N ASN A 176 -0.81 -12.59 -4.09
CA ASN A 176 -0.30 -12.71 -2.73
C ASN A 176 0.60 -11.50 -2.37
N ASP A 177 0.06 -10.60 -1.58
CA ASP A 177 0.77 -9.39 -1.13
C ASP A 177 2.03 -9.69 -0.27
N PHE A 178 2.19 -10.93 0.25
CA PHE A 178 3.42 -11.35 0.94
C PHE A 178 4.68 -11.22 0.06
N GLU A 179 4.54 -11.35 -1.25
CA GLU A 179 5.66 -11.18 -2.17
C GLU A 179 6.24 -9.76 -2.16
N ASN A 180 5.43 -8.73 -1.88
CA ASN A 180 5.92 -7.36 -1.69
C ASN A 180 6.86 -7.27 -0.50
N PHE A 181 6.55 -7.99 0.60
CA PHE A 181 7.43 -8.06 1.75
C PHE A 181 8.73 -8.84 1.45
N SER A 182 8.67 -9.88 0.62
CA SER A 182 9.85 -10.60 0.13
C SER A 182 10.74 -9.70 -0.72
N ASP A 183 10.16 -8.88 -1.61
CA ASP A 183 10.90 -7.89 -2.41
C ASP A 183 11.58 -6.85 -1.52
N TYR A 184 10.87 -6.34 -0.48
CA TYR A 184 11.46 -5.46 0.53
C TYR A 184 12.66 -6.13 1.22
N LYS A 185 12.52 -7.36 1.71
CA LYS A 185 13.61 -8.09 2.36
C LYS A 185 14.83 -8.22 1.46
N SER A 186 14.61 -8.64 0.22
CA SER A 186 15.69 -8.79 -0.76
C SER A 186 16.46 -7.49 -0.99
N ALA A 187 15.74 -6.38 -1.15
CA ALA A 187 16.33 -5.09 -1.51
C ALA A 187 16.92 -4.32 -0.32
N CYS A 188 16.30 -4.41 0.87
CA CYS A 188 16.51 -3.44 1.94
C CYS A 188 17.03 -4.03 3.25
N GLN A 189 16.86 -5.33 3.52
CA GLN A 189 17.18 -5.91 4.84
C GLN A 189 18.66 -5.71 5.26
N THR A 190 19.58 -5.71 4.31
CA THR A 190 21.02 -5.49 4.58
C THR A 190 21.36 -4.08 5.07
N TYR A 191 20.43 -3.13 4.90
CA TYR A 191 20.58 -1.75 5.36
C TYR A 191 20.02 -1.50 6.75
N VAL A 192 19.26 -2.46 7.33
CA VAL A 192 18.74 -2.35 8.70
C VAL A 192 19.91 -2.40 9.69
N LYS A 193 20.02 -1.38 10.54
CA LYS A 193 20.99 -1.29 11.63
C LYS A 193 20.25 -0.83 12.88
N ASP A 194 20.52 -1.46 14.02
CA ASP A 194 19.89 -1.13 15.30
C ASP A 194 18.35 -1.04 15.21
N ASN A 195 17.75 -1.94 14.43
CA ASN A 195 16.32 -1.96 14.08
C ASN A 195 15.81 -0.69 13.36
N GLU A 196 16.67 0.01 12.63
CA GLU A 196 16.31 1.21 11.87
C GLU A 196 16.79 1.11 10.42
N LEU A 197 15.97 1.62 9.48
CA LEU A 197 16.34 1.83 8.08
C LEU A 197 16.79 3.28 7.89
N PRO A 198 17.85 3.52 7.08
CA PRO A 198 18.32 4.87 6.81
C PRO A 198 17.46 5.64 5.79
N PHE A 199 16.38 5.04 5.30
CA PHE A 199 15.41 5.57 4.33
C PHE A 199 14.03 5.01 4.62
N HIS A 200 13.00 5.61 4.03
CA HIS A 200 11.61 5.23 4.28
C HIS A 200 11.16 4.12 3.34
N CYS A 201 10.56 3.07 3.89
CA CYS A 201 9.99 1.96 3.15
C CYS A 201 8.50 1.79 3.47
N TYR A 202 7.71 1.57 2.44
CA TYR A 202 6.27 1.30 2.52
C TYR A 202 5.99 -0.01 1.81
N CYS A 203 5.38 -0.95 2.51
CA CYS A 203 5.14 -2.28 1.99
C CYS A 203 3.66 -2.64 2.11
N LEU A 204 3.00 -2.83 0.97
CA LEU A 204 1.65 -3.38 0.91
C LEU A 204 1.75 -4.89 1.15
N THR A 205 1.29 -5.36 2.30
CA THR A 205 1.38 -6.78 2.68
C THR A 205 0.38 -7.13 3.77
N GLU A 206 -0.15 -8.33 3.71
CA GLU A 206 -0.94 -8.92 4.80
C GLU A 206 -0.03 -9.45 5.94
N TYR A 207 1.24 -9.67 5.64
CA TYR A 207 2.20 -10.13 6.63
C TYR A 207 2.86 -8.98 7.36
N VAL A 208 2.68 -8.94 8.66
CA VAL A 208 3.36 -7.98 9.54
C VAL A 208 4.34 -8.75 10.44
N PRO A 209 5.64 -8.45 10.39
CA PRO A 209 6.61 -9.13 11.25
C PRO A 209 6.42 -8.74 12.73
N GLU A 210 6.84 -9.62 13.65
CA GLU A 210 6.81 -9.37 15.09
C GLU A 210 7.51 -8.07 15.47
N THR A 211 8.66 -7.80 14.87
CA THR A 211 9.38 -6.53 15.03
C THR A 211 9.51 -5.83 13.69
N ILE A 212 9.14 -4.55 13.66
CA ILE A 212 9.17 -3.72 12.47
C ILE A 212 10.32 -2.73 12.62
N PRO A 213 11.30 -2.69 11.69
CA PRO A 213 12.33 -1.65 11.69
C PRO A 213 11.72 -0.25 11.65
N VAL A 214 12.32 0.69 12.37
CA VAL A 214 11.98 2.12 12.23
C VAL A 214 12.16 2.52 10.77
N ASN A 215 11.25 3.36 10.25
CA ASN A 215 11.15 3.75 8.84
C ASN A 215 10.66 2.63 7.87
N LEU A 216 10.23 1.46 8.37
CA LEU A 216 9.42 0.52 7.60
C LEU A 216 7.97 0.62 8.04
N ILE A 217 7.06 0.81 7.09
CA ILE A 217 5.62 0.80 7.28
C ILE A 217 5.05 -0.34 6.46
N CYS A 218 4.52 -1.37 7.14
CA CYS A 218 3.70 -2.40 6.52
C CYS A 218 2.23 -1.97 6.64
N PHE A 219 1.47 -2.14 5.58
CA PHE A 219 0.03 -1.85 5.60
C PHE A 219 -0.74 -2.89 4.79
N ASN A 220 -1.91 -3.25 5.30
CA ASN A 220 -2.81 -4.24 4.74
C ASN A 220 -4.06 -3.53 4.20
N LYS A 221 -4.37 -3.73 2.91
CA LYS A 221 -5.53 -3.09 2.28
C LYS A 221 -6.86 -3.56 2.89
N TYR A 222 -6.98 -4.84 3.21
CA TYR A 222 -8.20 -5.43 3.77
C TYR A 222 -8.49 -4.86 5.16
N GLU A 223 -7.47 -4.81 6.02
CA GLU A 223 -7.54 -4.19 7.34
C GLU A 223 -7.90 -2.70 7.25
N ASN A 224 -7.18 -1.93 6.42
CA ASN A 224 -7.42 -0.49 6.28
C ASN A 224 -8.83 -0.19 5.79
N ILE A 225 -9.33 -0.90 4.77
CA ILE A 225 -10.69 -0.74 4.24
C ILE A 225 -11.73 -1.08 5.31
N SER A 226 -11.57 -2.17 6.02
CA SER A 226 -12.51 -2.61 7.05
C SER A 226 -12.56 -1.65 8.23
N ARG A 227 -11.42 -1.17 8.70
CA ARG A 227 -11.34 -0.19 9.79
C ARG A 227 -11.94 1.14 9.36
N LEU A 228 -11.63 1.62 8.15
CA LEU A 228 -12.20 2.86 7.61
C LEU A 228 -13.71 2.74 7.49
N TYR A 229 -14.20 1.64 6.92
CA TYR A 229 -15.63 1.37 6.81
C TYR A 229 -16.36 1.51 8.17
N TRP A 230 -15.88 0.84 9.21
CA TRP A 230 -16.53 0.90 10.51
C TRP A 230 -16.33 2.23 11.24
N ASN A 231 -15.28 3.02 10.91
CA ASN A 231 -15.10 4.37 11.41
C ASN A 231 -16.16 5.32 10.85
N GLU A 232 -16.48 5.18 9.56
CA GLU A 232 -17.44 6.03 8.87
C GLU A 232 -18.89 5.56 9.09
N HIS A 233 -19.09 4.26 9.21
CA HIS A 233 -20.41 3.62 9.34
C HIS A 233 -20.54 2.81 10.65
N PRO A 234 -20.35 3.40 11.83
CA PRO A 234 -20.47 2.70 13.10
C PRO A 234 -21.91 2.22 13.33
N LEU A 235 -22.11 1.31 14.28
CA LEU A 235 -23.44 0.97 14.75
C LEU A 235 -24.17 2.22 15.29
N GLN A 236 -25.47 2.24 15.12
CA GLN A 236 -26.29 3.35 15.65
C GLN A 236 -26.47 3.18 17.15
N THR A 237 -25.93 4.11 17.94
CA THR A 237 -25.98 4.09 19.42
C THR A 237 -27.37 4.39 20.00
N LYS A 238 -28.31 4.85 19.19
CA LYS A 238 -29.63 5.34 19.63
C LYS A 238 -30.80 4.50 19.12
N LEU A 239 -30.58 3.35 18.47
CA LEU A 239 -31.66 2.47 18.05
C LEU A 239 -32.32 1.82 19.26
N SER A 240 -33.63 1.72 19.23
CA SER A 240 -34.43 0.94 20.20
C SER A 240 -34.28 -0.57 19.97
N GLU A 241 -33.90 -0.96 18.75
CA GLU A 241 -33.67 -2.34 18.32
C GLU A 241 -32.25 -2.45 17.75
N ASP A 242 -31.67 -3.64 17.85
CA ASP A 242 -30.36 -3.93 17.31
C ASP A 242 -30.41 -4.11 15.79
N GLU A 243 -29.29 -3.77 15.14
CA GLU A 243 -29.18 -3.89 13.69
C GLU A 243 -29.12 -5.35 13.25
N LYS A 244 -29.78 -5.65 12.14
CA LYS A 244 -29.56 -6.86 11.34
C LYS A 244 -28.66 -6.50 10.16
N ILE A 245 -27.43 -7.03 10.18
CA ILE A 245 -26.39 -6.73 9.21
C ILE A 245 -26.19 -7.94 8.30
N VAL A 246 -26.32 -7.72 7.00
CA VAL A 246 -26.10 -8.74 5.97
C VAL A 246 -24.81 -8.42 5.22
N LEU A 247 -23.85 -9.35 5.25
CA LEU A 247 -22.62 -9.31 4.49
C LEU A 247 -22.73 -10.28 3.31
N ILE A 248 -22.56 -9.77 2.10
CA ILE A 248 -22.57 -10.57 0.86
C ILE A 248 -21.14 -10.57 0.28
N GLY A 249 -20.45 -11.67 0.47
CA GLY A 249 -19.03 -11.87 0.19
C GLY A 249 -18.30 -12.36 1.44
N SER A 250 -17.69 -13.54 1.37
CA SER A 250 -16.99 -14.20 2.47
C SER A 250 -15.49 -14.37 2.19
N GLY A 251 -14.99 -13.73 1.14
CA GLY A 251 -13.56 -13.68 0.83
C GLY A 251 -12.78 -12.86 1.86
N LYS A 252 -11.60 -12.40 1.51
CA LYS A 252 -10.74 -11.64 2.41
C LYS A 252 -11.42 -10.36 2.91
N PHE A 253 -12.04 -9.58 2.02
CA PHE A 253 -12.74 -8.35 2.44
C PHE A 253 -13.88 -8.65 3.40
N GLY A 254 -14.74 -9.62 3.09
CA GLY A 254 -15.85 -9.98 3.98
C GLY A 254 -15.37 -10.48 5.32
N SER A 255 -14.29 -11.27 5.35
CA SER A 255 -13.67 -11.76 6.58
C SER A 255 -13.14 -10.61 7.45
N TYR A 256 -12.35 -9.70 6.90
CA TYR A 256 -11.83 -8.55 7.66
C TYR A 256 -12.94 -7.59 8.11
N ILE A 257 -13.97 -7.36 7.28
CA ILE A 257 -15.11 -6.52 7.67
C ILE A 257 -15.88 -7.14 8.85
N LEU A 258 -16.09 -8.46 8.83
CA LEU A 258 -16.74 -9.15 9.95
C LEU A 258 -15.85 -9.16 11.19
N GLU A 259 -14.57 -9.51 11.07
CA GLU A 259 -13.60 -9.52 12.17
C GLU A 259 -13.59 -8.18 12.91
N HIS A 260 -13.39 -7.08 12.20
CA HIS A 260 -13.40 -5.74 12.81
C HIS A 260 -14.76 -5.32 13.36
N ALA A 261 -15.87 -5.82 12.76
CA ALA A 261 -17.19 -5.63 13.35
C ALA A 261 -17.30 -6.28 14.73
N LEU A 262 -16.82 -7.52 14.85
CA LEU A 262 -16.88 -8.29 16.09
C LEU A 262 -16.00 -7.69 17.19
N GLU A 263 -14.85 -7.14 16.84
CA GLU A 263 -13.92 -6.51 17.79
C GLU A 263 -14.37 -5.13 18.27
N ARG A 264 -15.07 -4.39 17.42
CA ARG A 264 -15.32 -2.96 17.62
C ARG A 264 -16.78 -2.61 17.92
N ASN A 265 -17.73 -3.30 17.27
CA ASN A 265 -19.12 -2.90 17.30
C ASN A 265 -19.81 -3.32 18.60
N ILE A 266 -19.41 -2.71 19.69
CA ILE A 266 -20.10 -2.78 20.97
C ILE A 266 -20.46 -1.38 21.42
N VAL A 267 -21.76 -1.13 21.57
CA VAL A 267 -22.35 0.16 21.92
C VAL A 267 -23.22 0.09 23.17
N ARG A 268 -23.62 -1.12 23.58
CA ARG A 268 -24.39 -1.42 24.78
C ARG A 268 -24.00 -2.79 25.32
N VAL A 269 -24.07 -2.96 26.62
CA VAL A 269 -23.85 -4.24 27.31
C VAL A 269 -24.91 -5.27 26.96
N ASP A 270 -26.15 -4.81 26.75
CA ASP A 270 -27.33 -5.63 26.42
C ASP A 270 -27.64 -5.70 24.92
N GLN A 271 -26.64 -5.46 24.06
CA GLN A 271 -26.85 -5.55 22.61
C GLN A 271 -26.91 -7.00 22.12
N HIS A 272 -27.64 -7.23 21.03
CA HIS A 272 -27.76 -8.50 20.33
C HIS A 272 -27.91 -8.30 18.82
N VAL A 273 -26.87 -7.79 18.20
CA VAL A 273 -26.76 -7.57 16.75
C VAL A 273 -26.77 -8.92 16.03
N GLU A 274 -27.48 -9.00 14.90
CA GLU A 274 -27.46 -10.16 14.02
C GLU A 274 -26.54 -9.91 12.83
N TYR A 275 -25.47 -10.68 12.70
CA TYR A 275 -24.57 -10.67 11.56
C TYR A 275 -24.81 -11.90 10.68
N HIS A 276 -25.18 -11.69 9.43
CA HIS A 276 -25.43 -12.74 8.44
C HIS A 276 -24.37 -12.68 7.35
N LEU A 277 -23.43 -13.65 7.31
CA LEU A 277 -22.40 -13.77 6.29
C LEU A 277 -22.82 -14.77 5.22
N PHE A 278 -22.86 -14.33 3.97
CA PHE A 278 -23.17 -15.16 2.80
C PHE A 278 -21.92 -15.47 1.99
N GLY A 279 -21.63 -16.75 1.82
CA GLY A 279 -20.50 -17.30 1.08
C GLY A 279 -19.78 -18.40 1.83
N ASP A 280 -18.63 -18.84 1.32
CA ASP A 280 -17.82 -19.85 2.01
C ASP A 280 -17.09 -19.23 3.20
N SER A 281 -17.54 -19.53 4.39
CA SER A 281 -17.00 -19.04 5.65
C SER A 281 -16.06 -20.05 6.35
N THR A 282 -15.66 -21.11 5.65
CA THR A 282 -14.86 -22.19 6.23
C THR A 282 -13.55 -21.68 6.80
N ASP A 283 -12.81 -20.89 6.03
CA ASP A 283 -11.51 -20.34 6.47
C ASP A 283 -11.69 -19.38 7.65
N PHE A 284 -12.69 -18.50 7.61
CA PHE A 284 -12.99 -17.58 8.71
C PHE A 284 -13.27 -18.32 10.01
N ARG A 285 -14.13 -19.36 9.98
CA ARG A 285 -14.48 -20.16 11.15
C ARG A 285 -13.29 -20.96 11.69
N LEU A 286 -12.41 -21.44 10.82
CA LEU A 286 -11.18 -22.13 11.22
C LEU A 286 -10.15 -21.16 11.84
N GLN A 287 -10.06 -19.95 11.33
CA GLN A 287 -9.18 -18.91 11.86
C GLN A 287 -9.66 -18.37 13.20
N HIS A 288 -10.96 -18.32 13.45
CA HIS A 288 -11.60 -17.77 14.65
C HIS A 288 -12.39 -18.85 15.41
N TYR A 289 -11.70 -19.90 15.85
CA TYR A 289 -12.36 -21.10 16.41
C TYR A 289 -12.91 -20.94 17.83
N CYS A 290 -12.65 -19.82 18.53
CA CYS A 290 -13.17 -19.53 19.86
C CYS A 290 -14.44 -18.64 19.85
N LEU A 291 -15.02 -18.31 18.69
CA LEU A 291 -16.14 -17.37 18.59
C LEU A 291 -17.36 -17.78 19.45
N ASP A 292 -17.64 -19.08 19.57
CA ASP A 292 -18.78 -19.59 20.33
C ASP A 292 -18.64 -19.41 21.86
N GLU A 293 -17.47 -19.05 22.37
CA GLU A 293 -17.29 -18.70 23.78
C GLU A 293 -17.99 -17.38 24.14
N TYR A 294 -18.18 -16.46 23.17
CA TYR A 294 -18.84 -15.18 23.40
C TYR A 294 -20.08 -14.96 22.50
N PHE A 295 -20.01 -15.35 21.23
CA PHE A 295 -21.08 -15.12 20.25
C PHE A 295 -22.02 -16.31 20.14
N SER A 296 -23.27 -16.07 19.73
CA SER A 296 -24.21 -17.14 19.41
C SER A 296 -24.05 -17.54 17.94
N ILE A 297 -23.59 -18.76 17.69
CA ILE A 297 -23.33 -19.24 16.32
C ILE A 297 -24.56 -19.96 15.76
N ASP A 298 -25.01 -19.56 14.57
CA ASP A 298 -26.12 -20.11 13.78
C ASP A 298 -27.45 -20.20 14.55
N LYS A 299 -27.57 -19.40 15.62
CA LYS A 299 -28.74 -19.32 16.48
C LYS A 299 -28.95 -17.88 16.96
N LYS A 300 -30.18 -17.38 16.86
CA LYS A 300 -30.54 -16.08 17.43
C LYS A 300 -30.48 -16.13 18.95
N SER A 301 -29.83 -15.15 19.55
CA SER A 301 -29.77 -14.95 21.00
C SER A 301 -30.48 -13.65 21.38
N SER A 302 -31.02 -13.62 22.60
CA SER A 302 -31.54 -12.42 23.26
C SER A 302 -30.56 -11.89 24.33
N GLU A 303 -29.37 -12.47 24.45
CA GLU A 303 -28.40 -12.13 25.50
C GLU A 303 -27.07 -11.66 24.92
N ARG A 304 -26.80 -11.94 23.63
CA ARG A 304 -25.53 -11.64 22.96
C ARG A 304 -25.70 -11.57 21.45
N ASP A 305 -24.74 -10.99 20.78
CA ASP A 305 -24.68 -10.91 19.31
C ASP A 305 -24.69 -12.30 18.69
N SER A 306 -25.37 -12.42 17.53
CA SER A 306 -25.55 -13.69 16.83
C SER A 306 -24.86 -13.64 15.46
N LEU A 307 -24.13 -14.70 15.14
CA LEU A 307 -23.43 -14.88 13.87
C LEU A 307 -24.09 -16.02 13.10
N PHE A 308 -24.53 -15.73 11.88
CA PHE A 308 -25.13 -16.71 10.99
C PHE A 308 -24.25 -16.89 9.75
N PHE A 309 -23.75 -18.07 9.55
CA PHE A 309 -22.93 -18.44 8.39
C PHE A 309 -23.77 -19.20 7.37
N HIS A 310 -24.02 -18.58 6.21
CA HIS A 310 -24.92 -19.12 5.19
C HIS A 310 -24.15 -19.75 4.03
N GLU A 311 -24.22 -21.07 3.88
CA GLU A 311 -23.73 -21.81 2.72
C GLU A 311 -24.64 -21.61 1.50
N LYS A 312 -25.92 -21.27 1.71
CA LYS A 312 -26.87 -20.97 0.66
C LYS A 312 -26.55 -19.63 -0.01
N LYS A 313 -26.87 -19.53 -1.29
CA LYS A 313 -26.76 -18.23 -1.97
C LYS A 313 -27.70 -17.22 -1.32
N TRP A 314 -27.23 -15.99 -1.16
CA TRP A 314 -28.00 -14.89 -0.56
C TRP A 314 -29.37 -14.68 -1.24
N MET A 315 -29.47 -14.93 -2.55
CA MET A 315 -30.73 -14.86 -3.32
C MET A 315 -31.79 -15.87 -2.87
N GLU A 316 -31.41 -16.99 -2.27
CA GLU A 316 -32.31 -18.01 -1.73
C GLU A 316 -32.85 -17.63 -0.34
N CYS A 317 -32.17 -16.71 0.35
CA CYS A 317 -32.51 -16.23 1.68
C CYS A 317 -33.18 -14.86 1.65
N ARG A 318 -34.14 -14.71 0.74
CA ARG A 318 -34.80 -13.44 0.43
C ARG A 318 -35.31 -12.70 1.67
N ASP A 319 -35.94 -13.41 2.60
CA ASP A 319 -36.51 -12.82 3.81
C ASP A 319 -35.44 -12.18 4.72
N ILE A 320 -34.24 -12.74 4.79
CA ILE A 320 -33.12 -12.18 5.56
C ILE A 320 -32.66 -10.87 4.91
N VAL A 321 -32.43 -10.87 3.60
CA VAL A 321 -31.93 -9.71 2.86
C VAL A 321 -32.94 -8.56 2.84
N GLU A 322 -34.23 -8.87 2.61
CA GLU A 322 -35.29 -7.85 2.55
C GLU A 322 -35.63 -7.21 3.92
N ASN A 323 -35.31 -7.88 5.03
CA ASN A 323 -35.51 -7.38 6.39
C ASN A 323 -34.20 -6.90 7.06
N ALA A 324 -33.09 -6.79 6.32
CA ALA A 324 -31.85 -6.22 6.83
C ALA A 324 -32.01 -4.73 7.18
N ASP A 325 -31.23 -4.24 8.12
CA ASP A 325 -31.05 -2.82 8.40
C ASP A 325 -29.86 -2.26 7.60
N ARG A 326 -28.86 -3.12 7.38
CA ARG A 326 -27.64 -2.80 6.63
C ARG A 326 -27.25 -3.97 5.74
N ILE A 327 -26.91 -3.68 4.50
CA ILE A 327 -26.38 -4.65 3.54
C ILE A 327 -24.98 -4.18 3.11
N ILE A 328 -23.98 -5.03 3.31
CA ILE A 328 -22.59 -4.77 2.93
C ILE A 328 -22.23 -5.77 1.82
N ILE A 329 -22.00 -5.27 0.62
CA ILE A 329 -21.58 -6.06 -0.53
C ILE A 329 -20.07 -5.97 -0.63
N CYS A 330 -19.39 -7.05 -0.33
CA CYS A 330 -17.94 -7.07 -0.08
C CYS A 330 -17.23 -8.33 -0.62
N ASP A 331 -17.64 -8.79 -1.82
CA ASP A 331 -16.90 -9.83 -2.54
C ASP A 331 -15.52 -9.29 -2.97
N ASP A 332 -14.52 -10.17 -3.02
CA ASP A 332 -13.16 -9.82 -3.44
C ASP A 332 -13.08 -9.40 -4.92
N ASP A 333 -14.04 -9.84 -5.75
CA ASP A 333 -14.19 -9.38 -7.13
C ASP A 333 -15.23 -8.25 -7.22
N GLU A 334 -14.77 -7.05 -7.57
CA GLU A 334 -15.61 -5.86 -7.75
C GLU A 334 -16.78 -6.08 -8.73
N LYS A 335 -16.58 -6.88 -9.77
CA LYS A 335 -17.65 -7.19 -10.74
C LYS A 335 -18.80 -7.93 -10.07
N ASN A 336 -18.50 -8.85 -9.15
CA ASN A 336 -19.50 -9.55 -8.35
C ASN A 336 -20.26 -8.56 -7.46
N ASN A 337 -19.60 -7.57 -6.89
CA ASN A 337 -20.24 -6.52 -6.09
C ASN A 337 -21.25 -5.73 -6.91
N LEU A 338 -20.87 -5.26 -8.09
CA LEU A 338 -21.75 -4.52 -9.00
C LEU A 338 -22.93 -5.36 -9.52
N MET A 339 -22.70 -6.63 -9.81
CA MET A 339 -23.75 -7.57 -10.20
C MET A 339 -24.74 -7.79 -9.04
N THR A 340 -24.24 -8.01 -7.84
CA THR A 340 -25.04 -8.20 -6.62
C THR A 340 -25.90 -6.98 -6.35
N LEU A 341 -25.32 -5.78 -6.41
CA LEU A 341 -26.04 -4.52 -6.28
C LEU A 341 -27.18 -4.41 -7.31
N SER A 342 -26.89 -4.68 -8.58
CA SER A 342 -27.88 -4.64 -9.65
C SER A 342 -29.04 -5.61 -9.41
N MET A 343 -28.73 -6.83 -8.91
CA MET A 343 -29.73 -7.84 -8.59
C MET A 343 -30.61 -7.43 -7.40
N ILE A 344 -30.01 -6.90 -6.34
CA ILE A 344 -30.76 -6.41 -5.17
C ILE A 344 -31.74 -5.33 -5.62
N ARG A 345 -31.28 -4.34 -6.37
CA ARG A 345 -32.13 -3.24 -6.86
C ARG A 345 -33.26 -3.68 -7.76
N LYS A 346 -33.01 -4.69 -8.61
CA LYS A 346 -34.02 -5.13 -9.60
C LYS A 346 -35.04 -6.10 -9.04
N PHE A 347 -34.65 -6.96 -8.10
CA PHE A 347 -35.44 -8.12 -7.72
C PHE A 347 -35.84 -8.18 -6.24
N PHE A 348 -35.26 -7.36 -5.37
CA PHE A 348 -35.52 -7.37 -3.94
C PHE A 348 -36.30 -6.13 -3.50
N VAL A 349 -37.21 -6.30 -2.54
CA VAL A 349 -37.97 -5.23 -1.92
C VAL A 349 -37.44 -5.05 -0.50
N LEU A 350 -36.59 -4.04 -0.30
CA LEU A 350 -36.05 -3.73 1.02
C LEU A 350 -37.20 -3.15 1.88
N ARG A 351 -37.59 -3.89 2.90
CA ARG A 351 -38.86 -3.63 3.67
C ARG A 351 -38.69 -2.55 4.73
N LYS A 352 -37.46 -2.31 5.21
CA LYS A 352 -37.16 -1.26 6.15
C LYS A 352 -36.88 0.05 5.42
N ALA A 353 -37.42 1.16 5.92
CA ALA A 353 -37.32 2.47 5.27
C ALA A 353 -35.87 3.02 5.24
N ASN A 354 -35.01 2.55 6.14
CA ASN A 354 -33.65 3.07 6.34
C ASN A 354 -32.56 2.01 6.09
N VAL A 355 -32.79 1.10 5.13
CA VAL A 355 -31.76 0.14 4.77
C VAL A 355 -30.58 0.88 4.17
N GLN A 356 -29.41 0.66 4.75
CA GLN A 356 -28.13 1.14 4.23
C GLN A 356 -27.52 0.05 3.34
N VAL A 357 -27.21 0.40 2.10
CA VAL A 357 -26.53 -0.50 1.16
C VAL A 357 -25.17 0.08 0.87
N HIS A 358 -24.15 -0.64 1.30
CA HIS A 358 -22.75 -0.29 1.11
C HIS A 358 -22.10 -1.24 0.12
N VAL A 359 -21.32 -0.72 -0.80
CA VAL A 359 -20.68 -1.49 -1.87
C VAL A 359 -19.19 -1.24 -1.88
N LEU A 360 -18.42 -2.29 -1.72
CA LEU A 360 -16.97 -2.25 -1.91
C LEU A 360 -16.66 -2.09 -3.40
N SER A 361 -16.02 -0.97 -3.75
CA SER A 361 -15.64 -0.64 -5.13
C SER A 361 -14.36 0.17 -5.16
N THR A 362 -13.57 -0.01 -6.22
CA THR A 362 -12.37 0.80 -6.49
C THR A 362 -12.71 2.21 -6.95
N GLN A 363 -13.95 2.43 -7.43
CA GLN A 363 -14.45 3.71 -7.92
C GLN A 363 -15.72 4.14 -7.20
N GLU A 364 -15.92 5.45 -7.09
CA GLU A 364 -17.18 6.01 -6.59
C GLU A 364 -18.35 5.69 -7.52
N ILE A 365 -19.46 5.25 -6.93
CA ILE A 365 -20.73 5.04 -7.64
C ILE A 365 -21.68 6.16 -7.23
N ASN A 366 -21.90 7.10 -8.13
CA ASN A 366 -22.82 8.22 -7.90
C ASN A 366 -24.27 7.77 -8.11
N ASP A 367 -24.89 7.14 -7.09
CA ASP A 367 -26.27 6.71 -7.14
C ASP A 367 -26.99 6.91 -5.80
N THR A 368 -28.25 7.33 -5.86
CA THR A 368 -29.05 7.65 -4.66
C THR A 368 -29.33 6.41 -3.80
N GLY A 369 -28.99 6.50 -2.53
CA GLY A 369 -29.25 5.45 -1.53
C GLY A 369 -28.24 4.30 -1.53
N ILE A 370 -27.08 4.50 -2.17
CA ILE A 370 -25.94 3.59 -2.17
C ILE A 370 -24.73 4.38 -1.73
N GLU A 371 -23.96 3.79 -0.82
CA GLU A 371 -22.67 4.32 -0.39
C GLU A 371 -21.57 3.37 -0.85
N THR A 372 -20.53 3.91 -1.48
CA THR A 372 -19.35 3.16 -1.85
C THR A 372 -18.26 3.35 -0.82
N PHE A 373 -17.46 2.33 -0.59
CA PHE A 373 -16.32 2.37 0.32
C PHE A 373 -15.13 1.63 -0.26
N GLY A 374 -13.95 1.92 0.26
CA GLY A 374 -12.71 1.26 -0.13
C GLY A 374 -12.21 1.68 -1.52
N THR A 375 -12.53 2.91 -1.95
CA THR A 375 -12.07 3.42 -3.25
C THR A 375 -10.54 3.53 -3.30
N THR A 376 -9.97 3.32 -4.47
CA THR A 376 -8.51 3.34 -4.66
C THR A 376 -7.91 4.68 -4.23
N THR A 377 -8.57 5.79 -4.55
CA THR A 377 -8.12 7.14 -4.18
C THR A 377 -8.19 7.43 -2.69
N GLU A 378 -9.13 6.81 -1.98
CA GLU A 378 -9.26 6.93 -0.55
C GLU A 378 -8.16 6.16 0.18
N ILE A 379 -7.98 4.89 -0.13
CA ILE A 379 -7.07 3.99 0.58
C ILE A 379 -5.60 4.27 0.26
N TYR A 380 -5.28 4.58 -1.00
CA TYR A 380 -3.91 4.84 -1.44
C TYR A 380 -3.64 6.34 -1.53
N SER A 381 -3.67 7.00 -0.36
CA SER A 381 -3.36 8.41 -0.19
C SER A 381 -2.20 8.61 0.79
N GLU A 382 -1.58 9.77 0.75
CA GLU A 382 -0.53 10.17 1.70
C GLU A 382 -1.00 10.01 3.15
N GLU A 383 -2.26 10.37 3.41
CA GLU A 383 -2.85 10.37 4.74
C GLU A 383 -2.90 8.97 5.36
N TYR A 384 -3.28 7.96 4.55
CA TYR A 384 -3.39 6.59 5.05
C TYR A 384 -2.10 5.79 4.93
N VAL A 385 -1.34 5.96 3.85
CA VAL A 385 -0.10 5.19 3.61
C VAL A 385 1.09 5.80 4.36
N LEU A 386 1.38 7.10 4.17
CA LEU A 386 2.57 7.72 4.76
C LEU A 386 2.31 8.21 6.19
N LYS A 387 1.22 8.94 6.41
CA LYS A 387 0.89 9.52 7.72
C LYS A 387 0.21 8.55 8.68
N ARG A 388 -0.15 7.34 8.22
CA ARG A 388 -0.70 6.25 9.02
C ARG A 388 -1.91 6.70 9.86
N LYS A 389 -2.83 7.45 9.26
CA LYS A 389 -3.98 8.06 9.95
C LYS A 389 -4.73 7.06 10.83
N LEU A 390 -5.01 5.86 10.33
CA LEU A 390 -5.71 4.81 11.08
C LEU A 390 -4.93 4.29 12.30
N CYS A 391 -3.61 4.46 12.33
CA CYS A 391 -2.77 3.98 13.44
C CYS A 391 -2.36 5.10 14.40
N ARG A 392 -2.52 6.36 14.02
CA ARG A 392 -1.98 7.51 14.76
C ARG A 392 -2.48 7.54 16.20
N VAL A 393 -3.78 7.44 16.40
CA VAL A 393 -4.38 7.49 17.74
C VAL A 393 -3.84 6.36 18.63
N ALA A 394 -3.73 5.14 18.11
CA ALA A 394 -3.17 4.03 18.87
C ALA A 394 -1.69 4.23 19.22
N MET A 395 -0.91 4.82 18.31
CA MET A 395 0.50 5.16 18.54
C MET A 395 0.65 6.25 19.60
N ASP A 396 -0.19 7.28 19.56
CA ASP A 396 -0.20 8.37 20.54
C ASP A 396 -0.58 7.85 21.93
N MET A 397 -1.61 7.00 22.02
CA MET A 397 -1.99 6.33 23.27
C MET A 397 -0.86 5.45 23.81
N HIS A 398 -0.18 4.70 22.95
CA HIS A 398 0.95 3.88 23.35
C HIS A 398 2.12 4.74 23.85
N SER A 399 2.37 5.89 23.24
CA SER A 399 3.40 6.84 23.68
C SER A 399 3.10 7.38 25.08
N VAL A 400 1.84 7.69 25.39
CA VAL A 400 1.40 8.06 26.74
C VAL A 400 1.64 6.92 27.73
N TYR A 401 1.27 5.69 27.35
CA TYR A 401 1.51 4.50 28.19
C TYR A 401 3.01 4.29 28.48
N GLN A 402 3.90 4.53 27.52
CA GLN A 402 5.35 4.43 27.71
C GLN A 402 5.89 5.45 28.73
N ILE A 403 5.36 6.68 28.72
CA ILE A 403 5.76 7.70 29.69
C ILE A 403 5.41 7.26 31.12
N GLU A 404 4.26 6.63 31.30
CA GLU A 404 3.77 6.17 32.61
C GLU A 404 4.43 4.88 33.07
N ASN A 405 4.80 4.00 32.14
CA ASN A 405 5.34 2.68 32.41
C ASN A 405 6.78 2.57 31.91
N LYS A 406 7.72 2.95 32.79
CA LYS A 406 9.16 2.84 32.51
C LYS A 406 9.52 1.39 32.17
N GLY A 407 9.98 1.14 30.96
CA GLY A 407 10.36 -0.18 30.46
C GLY A 407 9.36 -0.78 29.45
N ALA A 408 8.26 -0.09 29.13
CA ALA A 408 7.43 -0.44 27.99
C ALA A 408 8.24 -0.30 26.69
N CYS A 409 8.10 -1.28 25.79
CA CYS A 409 8.83 -1.28 24.52
C CYS A 409 8.23 -0.26 23.53
N GLU A 410 9.06 0.16 22.57
CA GLU A 410 8.64 1.05 21.48
C GLU A 410 7.52 0.39 20.63
N TRP A 411 6.70 1.22 19.96
CA TRP A 411 5.62 0.76 19.08
C TRP A 411 6.08 -0.31 18.08
N ASN A 412 7.23 -0.10 17.46
CA ASN A 412 7.77 -1.01 16.44
C ASN A 412 8.31 -2.35 17.01
N GLN A 413 8.46 -2.43 18.33
CA GLN A 413 8.90 -3.62 19.06
C GLN A 413 7.73 -4.39 19.69
N LEU A 414 6.52 -3.83 19.63
CA LEU A 414 5.33 -4.55 20.06
C LEU A 414 5.11 -5.77 19.17
N SER A 415 4.67 -6.89 19.75
CA SER A 415 4.15 -8.00 18.95
C SER A 415 2.93 -7.56 18.15
N GLU A 416 2.63 -8.26 17.08
CA GLU A 416 1.47 -7.96 16.24
C GLU A 416 0.18 -7.93 17.07
N PHE A 417 -0.05 -8.95 17.90
CA PHE A 417 -1.21 -9.00 18.79
C PHE A 417 -1.33 -7.75 19.69
N LYS A 418 -0.23 -7.26 20.26
CA LYS A 418 -0.25 -6.05 21.09
C LYS A 418 -0.52 -4.79 20.27
N ARG A 419 -0.01 -4.70 19.04
CA ARG A 419 -0.35 -3.60 18.12
C ARG A 419 -1.84 -3.62 17.79
N GLN A 420 -2.39 -4.78 17.42
CA GLN A 420 -3.81 -4.94 17.12
C GLN A 420 -4.68 -4.62 18.33
N SER A 421 -4.29 -5.02 19.54
CA SER A 421 -5.00 -4.66 20.77
C SER A 421 -5.06 -3.14 20.97
N ASN A 422 -3.96 -2.42 20.75
CA ASN A 422 -3.96 -0.95 20.82
C ASN A 422 -4.83 -0.32 19.73
N LEU A 423 -4.81 -0.88 18.51
CA LEU A 423 -5.65 -0.42 17.40
C LEU A 423 -7.14 -0.61 17.72
N ALA A 424 -7.53 -1.76 18.26
CA ALA A 424 -8.91 -2.05 18.66
C ALA A 424 -9.44 -1.08 19.72
N VAL A 425 -8.59 -0.67 20.68
CA VAL A 425 -8.95 0.38 21.65
C VAL A 425 -9.13 1.73 20.96
N ALA A 426 -8.19 2.10 20.09
CA ALA A 426 -8.22 3.38 19.38
C ALA A 426 -9.44 3.47 18.44
N ASP A 427 -9.77 2.40 17.73
CA ASP A 427 -10.94 2.35 16.84
C ASP A 427 -12.27 2.48 17.60
N HIS A 428 -12.31 2.18 18.88
CA HIS A 428 -13.50 2.32 19.71
C HIS A 428 -13.66 3.72 20.33
N ILE A 429 -12.69 4.62 20.17
CA ILE A 429 -12.72 5.97 20.78
C ILE A 429 -13.91 6.80 20.30
N ASP A 430 -14.17 6.82 18.99
CA ASP A 430 -15.29 7.60 18.43
C ASP A 430 -16.63 7.09 18.93
N ILE A 431 -16.76 5.79 19.15
CA ILE A 431 -17.96 5.19 19.76
C ILE A 431 -18.10 5.69 21.21
N LYS A 432 -17.03 5.66 22.01
CA LYS A 432 -17.00 6.15 23.38
C LYS A 432 -17.37 7.63 23.48
N VAL A 433 -16.83 8.46 22.58
CA VAL A 433 -17.18 9.89 22.49
C VAL A 433 -18.69 10.07 22.22
N LYS A 434 -19.24 9.30 21.29
CA LYS A 434 -20.68 9.33 20.97
C LYS A 434 -21.56 8.84 22.13
N LEU A 435 -21.15 7.80 22.85
CA LEU A 435 -21.85 7.27 24.01
C LEU A 435 -21.99 8.31 25.13
N LEU A 436 -20.99 9.14 25.32
CA LEU A 436 -21.01 10.24 26.27
C LEU A 436 -21.69 11.50 25.70
N ALA A 437 -22.24 11.43 24.48
CA ALA A 437 -22.76 12.59 23.75
C ALA A 437 -21.77 13.77 23.73
N ALA A 438 -20.47 13.45 23.62
CA ALA A 438 -19.39 14.39 23.61
C ALA A 438 -19.04 14.86 22.19
N SER A 439 -18.42 16.03 22.10
CA SER A 439 -18.00 16.65 20.84
C SER A 439 -16.51 16.36 20.50
N SER A 440 -15.75 15.91 21.48
CA SER A 440 -14.33 15.59 21.36
C SER A 440 -13.88 14.63 22.47
N ALA A 441 -12.68 14.07 22.36
CA ALA A 441 -12.08 13.26 23.42
C ALA A 441 -11.95 14.03 24.74
N SER A 442 -11.51 15.29 24.69
CA SER A 442 -11.43 16.15 25.88
C SER A 442 -12.81 16.40 26.51
N ASP A 443 -13.87 16.68 25.72
CA ASP A 443 -15.23 16.82 26.23
C ASP A 443 -15.75 15.50 26.82
N ALA A 444 -15.39 14.36 26.21
CA ALA A 444 -15.74 13.04 26.73
C ALA A 444 -15.13 12.79 28.12
N TYR A 445 -13.88 13.21 28.34
CA TYR A 445 -13.25 13.10 29.65
C TYR A 445 -14.02 13.88 30.74
N TYR A 446 -14.33 15.15 30.48
CA TYR A 446 -15.08 15.97 31.45
C TYR A 446 -16.45 15.37 31.76
N LYS A 447 -17.16 14.89 30.76
CA LYS A 447 -18.45 14.22 30.98
C LYS A 447 -18.30 12.92 31.75
N TYR A 448 -17.26 12.11 31.45
CA TYR A 448 -16.98 10.87 32.16
C TYR A 448 -16.72 11.07 33.65
N ILE A 449 -15.92 12.08 34.02
CA ILE A 449 -15.59 12.31 35.44
C ILE A 449 -16.81 12.78 36.26
N GLU A 450 -17.80 13.43 35.61
CA GLU A 450 -19.04 13.88 36.24
C GLU A 450 -20.09 12.76 36.40
N LEU A 451 -19.92 11.60 35.77
CA LEU A 451 -20.81 10.46 35.92
C LEU A 451 -20.81 9.91 37.35
N SER A 452 -21.97 9.37 37.76
CA SER A 452 -22.08 8.57 38.98
C SER A 452 -21.26 7.28 38.89
N ASP A 453 -20.97 6.68 40.05
CA ASP A 453 -20.23 5.42 40.10
C ASP A 453 -20.97 4.29 39.36
N ASP A 454 -22.30 4.23 39.42
CA ASP A 454 -23.10 3.24 38.70
C ASP A 454 -23.02 3.43 37.17
N GLU A 455 -23.00 4.67 36.69
CA GLU A 455 -22.82 4.96 35.27
C GLU A 455 -21.41 4.61 34.80
N LYS A 456 -20.38 4.93 35.59
CA LYS A 456 -19.01 4.53 35.30
C LYS A 456 -18.86 3.01 35.24
N LEU A 457 -19.49 2.30 36.17
CA LEU A 457 -19.46 0.83 36.20
C LEU A 457 -20.04 0.21 34.93
N LYS A 458 -21.13 0.78 34.38
CA LYS A 458 -21.69 0.34 33.06
C LYS A 458 -20.70 0.57 31.91
N LEU A 459 -19.97 1.69 31.94
CA LEU A 459 -18.97 1.97 30.91
C LEU A 459 -17.73 1.06 31.05
N TRP A 460 -17.33 0.71 32.26
CA TRP A 460 -16.27 -0.28 32.49
C TRP A 460 -16.70 -1.68 32.03
N HIS A 461 -17.94 -2.07 32.28
CA HIS A 461 -18.49 -3.32 31.74
C HIS A 461 -18.44 -3.34 30.21
N LEU A 462 -18.84 -2.26 29.55
CA LEU A 462 -18.77 -2.15 28.10
C LEU A 462 -17.33 -2.29 27.57
N GLU A 463 -16.34 -1.71 28.26
CA GLU A 463 -14.94 -1.84 27.87
C GLU A 463 -14.41 -3.26 28.11
N HIS A 464 -14.82 -3.91 29.20
CA HIS A 464 -14.48 -5.30 29.45
C HIS A 464 -15.03 -6.22 28.36
N ASP A 465 -16.29 -6.04 27.96
CA ASP A 465 -16.89 -6.81 26.88
C ASP A 465 -16.16 -6.56 25.53
N ARG A 466 -15.79 -5.31 25.23
CA ARG A 466 -14.94 -5.01 24.06
C ARG A 466 -13.61 -5.74 24.13
N TRP A 467 -12.96 -5.73 25.30
CA TRP A 467 -11.69 -6.41 25.55
C TRP A 467 -11.81 -7.93 25.40
N MET A 468 -12.86 -8.52 25.96
CA MET A 468 -13.15 -9.96 25.80
C MET A 468 -13.38 -10.33 24.35
N ARG A 469 -14.20 -9.55 23.62
CA ARG A 469 -14.49 -9.78 22.19
C ARG A 469 -13.21 -9.81 21.38
N PHE A 470 -12.34 -8.80 21.54
CA PHE A 470 -11.03 -8.77 20.87
C PHE A 470 -10.22 -10.03 21.18
N HIS A 471 -10.15 -10.47 22.43
CA HIS A 471 -9.39 -11.66 22.79
C HIS A 471 -9.98 -12.94 22.19
N ILE A 472 -11.29 -13.11 22.25
CA ILE A 472 -12.00 -14.29 21.73
C ILE A 472 -11.90 -14.36 20.19
N VAL A 473 -12.09 -13.26 19.50
CA VAL A 473 -11.89 -13.18 18.03
C VAL A 473 -10.46 -13.58 17.65
N ASN A 474 -9.48 -13.25 18.50
CA ASN A 474 -8.07 -13.64 18.35
C ASN A 474 -7.74 -14.98 19.02
N ASN A 475 -8.74 -15.86 19.25
CA ASN A 475 -8.60 -17.22 19.79
C ASN A 475 -7.99 -17.32 21.17
N TRP A 476 -8.20 -16.33 22.01
CA TRP A 476 -7.94 -16.45 23.43
C TRP A 476 -9.15 -17.07 24.12
N HIS A 477 -8.92 -17.87 25.15
CA HIS A 477 -9.96 -18.54 25.92
C HIS A 477 -9.68 -18.47 27.42
N TYR A 478 -10.71 -18.78 28.19
CA TYR A 478 -10.58 -18.79 29.65
C TYR A 478 -9.68 -19.92 30.14
N ALA A 479 -8.82 -19.60 31.09
CA ALA A 479 -8.12 -20.57 31.94
C ALA A 479 -7.89 -19.97 33.34
N GLU A 480 -7.74 -20.79 34.36
CA GLU A 480 -7.51 -20.32 35.74
C GLU A 480 -6.24 -19.46 35.89
N LYS A 481 -5.25 -19.70 35.02
CA LYS A 481 -3.98 -18.97 35.01
C LYS A 481 -3.68 -18.47 33.60
N ARG A 482 -3.25 -17.22 33.52
CA ARG A 482 -2.82 -16.62 32.26
C ARG A 482 -1.59 -17.33 31.69
N ASN A 483 -1.64 -17.66 30.39
CA ASN A 483 -0.54 -18.23 29.63
C ASN A 483 -0.57 -17.69 28.18
N ASP A 484 0.20 -16.65 27.92
CA ASP A 484 0.21 -15.96 26.62
C ASP A 484 0.69 -16.88 25.47
N ALA A 485 1.50 -17.91 25.76
CA ALA A 485 2.01 -18.82 24.73
C ALA A 485 0.93 -19.71 24.11
N VAL A 486 -0.14 -19.97 24.82
CA VAL A 486 -1.29 -20.78 24.37
C VAL A 486 -2.60 -19.99 24.37
N ARG A 487 -2.53 -18.67 24.46
CA ARG A 487 -3.66 -17.72 24.42
C ARG A 487 -4.71 -18.01 25.51
N GLU A 488 -4.27 -18.28 26.71
CA GLU A 488 -5.11 -18.48 27.89
C GLU A 488 -5.12 -17.23 28.77
N HIS A 489 -6.31 -16.82 29.25
CA HIS A 489 -6.42 -15.67 30.14
C HIS A 489 -7.52 -15.87 31.21
N ASN A 490 -7.17 -15.58 32.46
CA ASN A 490 -8.07 -15.77 33.61
C ASN A 490 -9.14 -14.66 33.79
N LEU A 491 -9.06 -13.61 33.01
CA LEU A 491 -10.05 -12.53 33.02
C LEU A 491 -11.07 -12.63 31.85
N ILE A 492 -11.02 -13.66 31.01
CA ILE A 492 -12.06 -13.94 30.02
C ILE A 492 -13.25 -14.56 30.73
N VAL A 493 -13.96 -13.75 31.49
CA VAL A 493 -15.14 -14.11 32.29
C VAL A 493 -16.11 -12.94 32.29
N PRO A 494 -17.42 -13.15 32.54
CA PRO A 494 -18.39 -12.05 32.65
C PRO A 494 -17.92 -10.98 33.65
N PHE A 495 -18.16 -9.71 33.33
CA PHE A 495 -17.70 -8.56 34.11
C PHE A 495 -18.09 -8.66 35.59
N GLU A 496 -19.31 -9.13 35.89
CA GLU A 496 -19.81 -9.29 37.25
C GLU A 496 -19.06 -10.34 38.07
N SER A 497 -18.35 -11.25 37.40
CA SER A 497 -17.52 -12.28 38.03
C SER A 497 -16.14 -11.77 38.43
N LEU A 498 -15.75 -10.58 37.94
CA LEU A 498 -14.46 -9.97 38.24
C LEU A 498 -14.43 -9.35 39.64
N PRO A 499 -13.33 -9.45 40.40
CA PRO A 499 -13.09 -8.61 41.56
C PRO A 499 -13.14 -7.13 41.19
N TYR A 500 -13.62 -6.30 42.10
CA TYR A 500 -13.76 -4.84 41.86
C TYR A 500 -12.45 -4.18 41.38
N GLU A 501 -11.31 -4.59 41.92
CA GLU A 501 -10.00 -4.06 41.50
C GLU A 501 -9.65 -4.41 40.04
N GLU A 502 -10.14 -5.53 39.52
CA GLU A 502 -10.01 -5.88 38.09
C GLU A 502 -11.00 -5.08 37.24
N GLN A 503 -12.26 -4.96 37.66
CA GLN A 503 -13.27 -4.14 36.98
C GLN A 503 -12.80 -2.69 36.83
N LYS A 504 -12.15 -2.13 37.85
CA LYS A 504 -11.63 -0.76 37.86
C LYS A 504 -10.53 -0.53 36.83
N LYS A 505 -9.82 -1.55 36.38
CA LYS A 505 -8.79 -1.40 35.34
C LYS A 505 -9.37 -0.96 34.00
N ASP A 506 -10.62 -1.31 33.71
CA ASP A 506 -11.32 -0.89 32.51
C ASP A 506 -11.66 0.62 32.48
N ALA A 507 -11.55 1.30 33.63
CA ALA A 507 -11.59 2.75 33.73
C ALA A 507 -10.51 3.44 32.88
N TYR A 508 -9.32 2.80 32.74
CA TYR A 508 -8.20 3.39 32.01
C TYR A 508 -8.58 3.76 30.55
N ALA A 509 -9.38 2.96 29.91
CA ALA A 509 -9.83 3.21 28.52
C ALA A 509 -10.75 4.43 28.37
N TRP A 510 -11.23 5.00 29.47
CA TRP A 510 -12.04 6.24 29.55
C TRP A 510 -11.20 7.40 30.11
N GLU A 511 -10.31 7.11 31.04
CA GLU A 511 -9.43 8.12 31.66
C GLU A 511 -8.34 8.61 30.69
N ILE A 512 -7.96 7.80 29.70
CA ILE A 512 -6.94 8.17 28.70
C ILE A 512 -7.35 9.40 27.88
N PHE A 513 -8.63 9.69 27.78
CA PHE A 513 -9.14 10.92 27.14
C PHE A 513 -8.59 12.22 27.74
N ALA A 514 -8.17 12.21 29.02
CA ALA A 514 -7.51 13.35 29.65
C ALA A 514 -6.16 13.70 29.01
N LYS A 515 -5.59 12.77 28.25
CA LYS A 515 -4.21 12.85 27.73
C LYS A 515 -4.15 12.92 26.20
N MET A 516 -5.31 12.83 25.57
CA MET A 516 -5.50 13.01 24.13
C MET A 516 -5.87 14.46 23.81
#